data_6f5cdee2864adff2c15dd8b90b5089e0
#
_entry.id   6f5cdee2864adff2c15dd8b90b5089e0
#
_cell.length_a   1.000
_cell.length_b   1.000
_cell.length_c   1.000
_cell.angle_alpha   90.00
_cell.angle_beta   90.00
_cell.angle_gamma   90.00
#
_symmetry.space_group_name_H-M   'P 1'
#
loop_
_entity.id
_entity.type
_entity.pdbx_description
1 polymer ?
#
loop_
_entity_poly.entity_id
_entity_poly.type
_entity_poly.pdbx_seq_one_letter_code
_entity_poly.pdbx_strand_id
1 'polypeptide(L)'
;MKGRKFGVGALLAAFLFALLALGGCGGGGENNLAGRNPQPQPQPQTGGLTDWKGDWKSWSVFADDDAMDPVYAEIVKKTSGYTAKGVKGFFEEMYETEFASLKVEGSTVTFLDDKGVSLGALTYESKGTRKRTVKMGGREFETTWHLFESPAVSGATPPQGSGFVPANKCRYLVLVPVHSDGDGGIKHWHMRYGSKSFEALTDNPSDPWWPTFSSLDTKAADIAKDQQAEAGALAAMMPKAFDAWNGEWISAAELHRNPLMAEAYRKVAEEAKKLGKNYTAEELKDYYQKLFATPFDRVVVADGTAIQFKKVDGTVLAAPTYTNDGFAEDGWVAWINGTVPGYGTVVATHPHGDGAAKHWHMLYGDGKTAEELTKLSGWKPTFYDPKLTTPEAYLKSYVDGAARQLHPGVGGQLTGRDGVLELLCDLVHHGGDALFRAAQRRREHQRLRRGLDVQDLLQLVG
;
A
#
# COMPACT_ATOMS: atom_id res chain seq x y z
N MET A 1 23.04 -56.33 18.53
CA MET A 1 21.76 -56.28 17.79
C MET A 1 21.72 -54.98 17.02
N LYS A 2 21.38 -55.05 15.73
CA LYS A 2 21.62 -54.05 14.70
C LYS A 2 20.79 -52.78 14.85
N GLY A 3 21.47 -51.62 14.93
CA GLY A 3 20.82 -50.29 14.80
C GLY A 3 20.54 -49.98 13.34
N ARG A 4 19.29 -49.60 13.04
CA ARG A 4 18.89 -49.02 11.75
C ARG A 4 18.97 -47.49 11.84
N LYS A 5 19.93 -46.92 11.09
CA LYS A 5 19.95 -45.48 10.78
C LYS A 5 18.91 -45.21 9.69
N PHE A 6 17.88 -44.43 9.98
CA PHE A 6 17.05 -43.83 8.96
C PHE A 6 17.69 -42.51 8.54
N GLY A 7 18.14 -42.48 7.31
CA GLY A 7 18.58 -41.24 6.67
C GLY A 7 17.34 -40.36 6.35
N VAL A 8 17.37 -39.17 6.87
CA VAL A 8 16.44 -38.10 6.46
C VAL A 8 16.91 -37.58 5.12
N GLY A 9 16.27 -38.06 4.07
CA GLY A 9 16.43 -37.49 2.74
C GLY A 9 15.74 -36.13 2.72
N ALA A 10 16.56 -35.08 2.62
CA ALA A 10 16.07 -33.73 2.33
C ALA A 10 15.49 -33.71 0.92
N LEU A 11 14.18 -33.79 0.80
CA LEU A 11 13.48 -33.36 -0.41
C LEU A 11 13.44 -31.84 -0.40
N LEU A 12 14.42 -31.24 -1.06
CA LEU A 12 14.32 -29.86 -1.55
C LEU A 12 13.31 -29.88 -2.71
N ALA A 13 12.06 -29.60 -2.41
CA ALA A 13 11.10 -29.21 -3.42
C ALA A 13 11.44 -27.77 -3.86
N ALA A 14 12.25 -27.68 -4.91
CA ALA A 14 12.45 -26.44 -5.63
C ALA A 14 11.16 -26.18 -6.43
N PHE A 15 10.25 -25.38 -5.91
CA PHE A 15 9.19 -24.78 -6.71
C PHE A 15 9.81 -23.68 -7.56
N LEU A 16 10.15 -24.03 -8.78
CA LEU A 16 10.40 -23.09 -9.85
C LEU A 16 9.05 -22.53 -10.26
N PHE A 17 8.88 -21.23 -10.19
CA PHE A 17 8.03 -20.52 -11.11
C PHE A 17 8.58 -20.80 -12.51
N ALA A 18 7.92 -21.70 -13.23
CA ALA A 18 8.37 -22.08 -14.56
C ALA A 18 8.05 -20.96 -15.55
N LEU A 19 8.96 -20.02 -15.69
CA LEU A 19 9.07 -19.27 -16.92
C LEU A 19 9.60 -20.25 -17.98
N LEU A 20 8.69 -20.78 -18.80
CA LEU A 20 9.02 -21.53 -20.00
C LEU A 20 9.78 -20.64 -20.97
N ALA A 21 11.11 -20.64 -20.87
CA ALA A 21 11.97 -20.30 -21.97
C ALA A 21 12.00 -21.50 -22.92
N LEU A 22 11.24 -21.48 -24.00
CA LEU A 22 11.43 -22.34 -25.15
C LEU A 22 12.74 -21.95 -25.85
N GLY A 23 13.82 -22.62 -25.47
CA GLY A 23 15.11 -22.54 -26.14
C GLY A 23 15.62 -23.96 -26.42
N GLY A 24 15.61 -24.34 -27.70
CA GLY A 24 15.95 -25.65 -28.20
C GLY A 24 17.37 -26.11 -27.93
N CYS A 25 17.51 -27.42 -27.73
CA CYS A 25 18.76 -28.16 -27.74
C CYS A 25 19.43 -28.14 -29.13
N GLY A 26 20.75 -27.97 -29.16
CA GLY A 26 21.55 -28.21 -30.36
C GLY A 26 23.04 -28.25 -30.01
N GLY A 27 23.63 -29.42 -30.15
CA GLY A 27 24.98 -29.82 -29.81
C GLY A 27 26.12 -29.08 -30.55
N GLY A 28 27.33 -29.30 -30.09
CA GLY A 28 28.54 -28.61 -30.45
C GLY A 28 29.02 -28.82 -31.90
N GLY A 29 29.95 -27.93 -32.30
CA GLY A 29 30.66 -27.99 -33.58
C GLY A 29 31.32 -26.65 -33.92
N GLU A 30 32.61 -26.71 -34.20
CA GLU A 30 33.60 -25.68 -34.44
C GLU A 30 33.27 -24.55 -35.46
N ASN A 31 33.85 -23.41 -35.17
CA ASN A 31 34.34 -22.29 -36.03
C ASN A 31 33.92 -22.24 -37.51
N ASN A 32 33.20 -21.17 -37.85
CA ASN A 32 33.45 -20.43 -39.10
C ASN A 32 32.92 -18.97 -38.99
N LEU A 33 33.88 -18.05 -39.04
CA LEU A 33 33.61 -16.62 -39.18
C LEU A 33 33.36 -16.30 -40.68
N ALA A 34 32.13 -16.23 -41.11
CA ALA A 34 31.70 -15.48 -42.31
C ALA A 34 30.17 -15.33 -42.35
N GLY A 35 29.69 -14.12 -42.44
CA GLY A 35 28.33 -13.83 -42.91
C GLY A 35 27.17 -14.00 -41.92
N ARG A 36 27.17 -13.25 -40.80
CA ARG A 36 25.91 -13.07 -40.05
C ARG A 36 25.05 -12.03 -40.74
N ASN A 37 24.05 -12.52 -41.46
CA ASN A 37 22.86 -11.73 -41.74
C ASN A 37 22.30 -11.18 -40.39
N PRO A 38 21.91 -9.92 -40.32
CA PRO A 38 21.24 -9.43 -39.11
C PRO A 38 19.98 -10.25 -38.89
N GLN A 39 19.93 -10.95 -37.78
CA GLN A 39 18.70 -11.62 -37.33
C GLN A 39 17.61 -10.56 -37.31
N PRO A 40 16.42 -10.85 -37.86
CA PRO A 40 15.28 -9.94 -37.75
C PRO A 40 15.06 -9.64 -36.29
N GLN A 41 15.08 -8.37 -35.92
CA GLN A 41 14.59 -7.93 -34.61
C GLN A 41 13.18 -8.51 -34.44
N PRO A 42 12.84 -9.09 -33.26
CA PRO A 42 11.48 -9.51 -33.02
C PRO A 42 10.58 -8.30 -33.30
N GLN A 43 9.73 -8.43 -34.32
CA GLN A 43 8.68 -7.45 -34.57
C GLN A 43 7.87 -7.33 -33.29
N PRO A 44 7.43 -6.13 -32.89
CA PRO A 44 6.49 -5.95 -31.81
C PRO A 44 5.32 -6.88 -32.10
N GLN A 45 5.09 -7.87 -31.26
CA GLN A 45 3.89 -8.71 -31.37
C GLN A 45 2.71 -7.75 -31.25
N THR A 46 1.97 -7.61 -32.32
CA THR A 46 0.71 -6.86 -32.39
C THR A 46 -0.40 -7.68 -31.70
N GLY A 47 -0.09 -8.23 -30.54
CA GLY A 47 -1.02 -8.92 -29.66
C GLY A 47 -1.85 -7.89 -28.92
N GLY A 48 -3.13 -7.76 -29.27
CA GLY A 48 -4.10 -7.07 -28.46
C GLY A 48 -4.30 -7.82 -27.12
N LEU A 49 -5.35 -7.49 -26.37
CA LEU A 49 -5.73 -8.15 -25.10
C LEU A 49 -6.26 -9.60 -25.30
N THR A 50 -5.94 -10.26 -26.43
CA THR A 50 -6.48 -11.56 -26.82
C THR A 50 -6.18 -12.67 -25.83
N ASP A 51 -4.99 -12.62 -25.21
CA ASP A 51 -4.54 -13.62 -24.24
C ASP A 51 -5.28 -13.51 -22.88
N TRP A 52 -5.93 -12.39 -22.64
CA TRP A 52 -6.74 -12.10 -21.43
C TRP A 52 -8.24 -12.09 -21.73
N LYS A 53 -8.69 -12.48 -22.93
CA LYS A 53 -10.12 -12.51 -23.29
C LYS A 53 -10.92 -13.34 -22.29
N GLY A 54 -12.01 -12.76 -21.76
CA GLY A 54 -12.92 -13.44 -20.83
C GLY A 54 -13.48 -12.54 -19.76
N ASP A 55 -14.17 -13.18 -18.83
CA ASP A 55 -14.73 -12.56 -17.65
C ASP A 55 -13.89 -12.96 -16.42
N TRP A 56 -13.39 -11.98 -15.68
CA TRP A 56 -12.39 -12.16 -14.64
C TRP A 56 -12.82 -11.52 -13.33
N LYS A 57 -12.65 -12.23 -12.23
CA LYS A 57 -12.94 -11.76 -10.87
C LYS A 57 -11.63 -11.39 -10.14
N SER A 58 -11.60 -10.23 -9.52
CA SER A 58 -10.47 -9.82 -8.68
C SER A 58 -10.41 -10.65 -7.39
N TRP A 59 -9.20 -11.02 -6.98
CA TRP A 59 -9.00 -11.71 -5.70
C TRP A 59 -9.23 -10.80 -4.49
N SER A 60 -9.28 -9.49 -4.68
CA SER A 60 -9.66 -8.55 -3.62
C SER A 60 -11.05 -8.83 -3.00
N VAL A 61 -11.96 -9.45 -3.79
CA VAL A 61 -13.31 -9.80 -3.29
C VAL A 61 -13.32 -11.04 -2.39
N PHE A 62 -12.24 -11.83 -2.40
CA PHE A 62 -12.11 -13.05 -1.62
C PHE A 62 -11.26 -12.88 -0.36
N ALA A 63 -10.42 -11.86 -0.30
CA ALA A 63 -9.48 -11.67 0.81
C ALA A 63 -10.15 -11.59 2.18
N ASP A 64 -11.42 -11.18 2.22
CA ASP A 64 -12.23 -11.08 3.45
C ASP A 64 -13.24 -12.24 3.64
N ASP A 65 -13.20 -13.24 2.77
CA ASP A 65 -14.09 -14.40 2.86
C ASP A 65 -13.60 -15.40 3.95
N ASP A 66 -14.49 -15.90 4.77
CA ASP A 66 -14.17 -16.83 5.87
C ASP A 66 -13.44 -18.10 5.38
N ALA A 67 -13.61 -18.48 4.12
CA ALA A 67 -12.87 -19.60 3.52
C ALA A 67 -11.36 -19.36 3.47
N MET A 68 -10.90 -18.09 3.55
CA MET A 68 -9.49 -17.73 3.55
C MET A 68 -8.84 -17.82 4.95
N ASP A 69 -9.60 -17.83 6.04
CA ASP A 69 -9.06 -17.85 7.40
C ASP A 69 -8.07 -19.01 7.65
N PRO A 70 -8.34 -20.25 7.18
CA PRO A 70 -7.37 -21.35 7.31
C PRO A 70 -6.06 -21.11 6.59
N VAL A 71 -6.07 -20.35 5.48
CA VAL A 71 -4.86 -19.97 4.71
C VAL A 71 -4.01 -19.04 5.56
N TYR A 72 -4.62 -17.98 6.10
CA TYR A 72 -3.93 -17.01 6.95
C TYR A 72 -3.35 -17.65 8.20
N ALA A 73 -4.11 -18.53 8.85
CA ALA A 73 -3.63 -19.30 9.99
C ALA A 73 -2.45 -20.23 9.66
N GLU A 74 -2.43 -20.80 8.45
CA GLU A 74 -1.32 -21.67 8.01
C GLU A 74 -0.07 -20.86 7.67
N ILE A 75 -0.22 -19.67 7.07
CA ILE A 75 0.88 -18.76 6.78
C ILE A 75 1.53 -18.27 8.08
N VAL A 76 0.73 -17.93 9.11
CA VAL A 76 1.24 -17.52 10.43
C VAL A 76 2.17 -18.59 11.05
N LYS A 77 1.87 -19.88 10.87
CA LYS A 77 2.74 -20.96 11.36
C LYS A 77 4.10 -21.02 10.68
N LYS A 78 4.22 -20.42 9.49
CA LYS A 78 5.43 -20.46 8.63
C LYS A 78 6.18 -19.13 8.57
N THR A 79 5.61 -18.06 9.10
CA THR A 79 6.24 -16.76 9.24
C THR A 79 6.29 -16.33 10.71
N SER A 80 7.03 -15.29 11.02
CA SER A 80 7.12 -14.71 12.36
C SER A 80 6.72 -13.24 12.34
N GLY A 81 6.22 -12.75 13.47
CA GLY A 81 5.93 -11.33 13.63
C GLY A 81 4.57 -10.89 13.05
N TYR A 82 3.67 -11.85 12.73
CA TYR A 82 2.32 -11.56 12.23
C TYR A 82 1.24 -12.34 13.00
N THR A 83 0.08 -11.72 13.18
CA THR A 83 -1.17 -12.43 13.50
C THR A 83 -1.85 -12.90 12.21
N ALA A 84 -2.90 -13.72 12.30
CA ALA A 84 -3.73 -14.06 11.13
C ALA A 84 -4.39 -12.81 10.52
N LYS A 85 -4.82 -11.86 11.36
CA LYS A 85 -5.33 -10.55 10.91
C LYS A 85 -4.25 -9.74 10.18
N GLY A 86 -2.99 -9.80 10.66
CA GLY A 86 -1.85 -9.18 9.99
C GLY A 86 -1.56 -9.75 8.62
N VAL A 87 -1.60 -11.09 8.49
CA VAL A 87 -1.46 -11.77 7.19
C VAL A 87 -2.62 -11.39 6.27
N LYS A 88 -3.86 -11.44 6.75
CA LYS A 88 -5.06 -11.03 6.00
C LYS A 88 -4.90 -9.59 5.46
N GLY A 89 -4.51 -8.65 6.32
CA GLY A 89 -4.30 -7.25 5.91
C GLY A 89 -3.27 -7.10 4.79
N PHE A 90 -2.16 -7.86 4.84
CA PHE A 90 -1.19 -7.88 3.75
C PHE A 90 -1.80 -8.36 2.43
N PHE A 91 -2.60 -9.42 2.44
CA PHE A 91 -3.24 -9.92 1.22
C PHE A 91 -4.35 -9.00 0.71
N GLU A 92 -5.10 -8.35 1.62
CA GLU A 92 -6.07 -7.31 1.25
C GLU A 92 -5.38 -6.16 0.48
N GLU A 93 -4.23 -5.69 0.96
CA GLU A 93 -3.44 -4.65 0.29
C GLU A 93 -2.83 -5.14 -1.03
N MET A 94 -2.27 -6.35 -1.03
CA MET A 94 -1.64 -6.96 -2.20
C MET A 94 -2.63 -7.12 -3.36
N TYR A 95 -3.86 -7.55 -3.09
CA TYR A 95 -4.88 -7.79 -4.12
C TYR A 95 -5.80 -6.59 -4.36
N GLU A 96 -5.61 -5.46 -3.66
CA GLU A 96 -6.54 -4.32 -3.70
C GLU A 96 -6.87 -3.88 -5.13
N THR A 97 -8.18 -3.77 -5.43
CA THR A 97 -8.69 -3.17 -6.65
C THR A 97 -9.89 -2.27 -6.35
N GLU A 98 -10.13 -1.26 -7.19
CA GLU A 98 -11.28 -0.36 -7.05
C GLU A 98 -12.54 -0.89 -7.73
N PHE A 99 -12.46 -2.08 -8.31
CA PHE A 99 -13.53 -2.79 -9.01
C PHE A 99 -13.47 -4.28 -8.61
N ALA A 100 -14.59 -4.98 -8.76
CA ALA A 100 -14.69 -6.38 -8.35
C ALA A 100 -14.39 -7.37 -9.48
N SER A 101 -14.63 -6.97 -10.73
CA SER A 101 -14.43 -7.85 -11.88
C SER A 101 -14.14 -7.07 -13.17
N LEU A 102 -13.69 -7.80 -14.18
CA LEU A 102 -13.36 -7.29 -15.49
C LEU A 102 -14.00 -8.16 -16.57
N LYS A 103 -14.43 -7.54 -17.67
CA LYS A 103 -14.72 -8.22 -18.93
C LYS A 103 -13.74 -7.72 -19.99
N VAL A 104 -13.03 -8.64 -20.62
CA VAL A 104 -12.06 -8.34 -21.69
C VAL A 104 -12.57 -8.90 -23.02
N GLU A 105 -12.89 -8.00 -23.96
CA GLU A 105 -13.37 -8.34 -25.30
C GLU A 105 -12.61 -7.55 -26.37
N GLY A 106 -11.88 -8.24 -27.23
CA GLY A 106 -11.05 -7.61 -28.26
C GLY A 106 -9.97 -6.72 -27.62
N SER A 107 -10.04 -5.42 -27.87
CA SER A 107 -9.16 -4.41 -27.27
C SER A 107 -9.82 -3.65 -26.11
N THR A 108 -11.01 -4.02 -25.69
CA THR A 108 -11.79 -3.31 -24.69
C THR A 108 -11.79 -4.03 -23.34
N VAL A 109 -11.55 -3.29 -22.27
CA VAL A 109 -11.71 -3.74 -20.89
C VAL A 109 -12.88 -2.99 -20.27
N THR A 110 -13.89 -3.73 -19.79
CA THR A 110 -15.01 -3.22 -19.02
C THR A 110 -14.75 -3.50 -17.54
N PHE A 111 -14.80 -2.48 -16.71
CA PHE A 111 -14.62 -2.58 -15.25
C PHE A 111 -16.00 -2.68 -14.60
N LEU A 112 -16.17 -3.60 -13.67
CA LEU A 112 -17.46 -3.91 -13.05
C LEU A 112 -17.37 -3.85 -11.53
N ASP A 113 -18.43 -3.40 -10.89
CA ASP A 113 -18.54 -3.41 -9.42
C ASP A 113 -18.90 -4.82 -8.89
N ASP A 114 -19.12 -4.92 -7.58
CA ASP A 114 -19.50 -6.14 -6.87
C ASP A 114 -20.88 -6.72 -7.27
N LYS A 115 -21.72 -5.90 -7.93
CA LYS A 115 -23.04 -6.29 -8.47
C LYS A 115 -23.00 -6.59 -9.95
N GLY A 116 -21.84 -6.52 -10.60
CA GLY A 116 -21.69 -6.69 -12.03
C GLY A 116 -22.13 -5.47 -12.84
N VAL A 117 -22.35 -4.30 -12.20
CA VAL A 117 -22.69 -3.08 -12.89
C VAL A 117 -21.43 -2.44 -13.47
N SER A 118 -21.50 -2.00 -14.72
CA SER A 118 -20.37 -1.36 -15.40
C SER A 118 -20.01 -0.03 -14.75
N LEU A 119 -18.75 0.10 -14.34
CA LEU A 119 -18.11 1.33 -13.89
C LEU A 119 -17.53 2.15 -15.05
N GLY A 120 -17.45 1.53 -16.24
CA GLY A 120 -16.94 2.10 -17.47
C GLY A 120 -16.10 1.10 -18.27
N ALA A 121 -15.89 1.41 -19.54
CA ALA A 121 -15.08 0.61 -20.44
C ALA A 121 -14.02 1.48 -21.14
N LEU A 122 -12.84 0.92 -21.34
CA LEU A 122 -11.73 1.59 -22.04
C LEU A 122 -11.19 0.65 -23.13
N THR A 123 -10.84 1.26 -24.27
CA THR A 123 -10.16 0.57 -25.35
C THR A 123 -8.67 0.82 -25.26
N TYR A 124 -7.87 -0.23 -25.42
CA TYR A 124 -6.42 -0.20 -25.21
C TYR A 124 -5.65 -0.58 -26.47
N GLU A 125 -4.52 0.07 -26.63
CA GLU A 125 -3.51 -0.26 -27.64
C GLU A 125 -2.30 -0.90 -26.97
N SER A 126 -1.76 -1.96 -27.57
CA SER A 126 -0.51 -2.57 -27.11
C SER A 126 0.67 -1.63 -27.34
N LYS A 127 1.51 -1.48 -26.32
CA LYS A 127 2.77 -0.72 -26.36
C LYS A 127 4.00 -1.63 -26.19
N GLY A 128 3.83 -2.94 -26.45
CA GLY A 128 4.89 -3.93 -26.37
C GLY A 128 5.04 -4.55 -24.96
N THR A 129 6.25 -4.95 -24.64
CA THR A 129 6.55 -5.64 -23.38
C THR A 129 7.75 -4.99 -22.67
N ARG A 130 7.83 -5.23 -21.35
CA ARG A 130 8.93 -4.74 -20.51
C ARG A 130 9.29 -5.79 -19.46
N LYS A 131 10.55 -6.20 -19.43
CA LYS A 131 11.07 -7.07 -18.37
C LYS A 131 11.50 -6.25 -17.15
N ARG A 132 11.15 -6.72 -15.96
CA ARG A 132 11.53 -6.12 -14.68
C ARG A 132 11.77 -7.18 -13.63
N THR A 133 12.71 -6.90 -12.77
CA THR A 133 12.89 -7.65 -11.53
C THR A 133 11.83 -7.23 -10.52
N VAL A 134 11.18 -8.20 -9.88
CA VAL A 134 10.23 -7.99 -8.79
C VAL A 134 10.83 -8.61 -7.52
N LYS A 135 10.69 -7.91 -6.39
CA LYS A 135 11.15 -8.34 -5.06
C LYS A 135 9.95 -8.41 -4.14
N MET A 136 9.64 -9.59 -3.66
CA MET A 136 8.59 -9.81 -2.67
C MET A 136 9.17 -10.57 -1.48
N GLY A 137 9.17 -9.93 -0.31
CA GLY A 137 9.83 -10.48 0.87
C GLY A 137 11.29 -10.81 0.59
N GLY A 138 11.70 -12.05 0.84
CA GLY A 138 13.06 -12.52 0.55
C GLY A 138 13.27 -13.06 -0.87
N ARG A 139 12.30 -12.92 -1.78
CA ARG A 139 12.36 -13.48 -3.13
C ARG A 139 12.57 -12.40 -4.18
N GLU A 140 13.31 -12.76 -5.21
CA GLU A 140 13.55 -11.93 -6.38
C GLU A 140 13.32 -12.77 -7.64
N PHE A 141 12.51 -12.26 -8.59
CA PHE A 141 12.21 -12.94 -9.84
C PHE A 141 12.02 -11.95 -10.98
N GLU A 142 12.31 -12.39 -12.20
CA GLU A 142 12.06 -11.59 -13.40
C GLU A 142 10.61 -11.80 -13.87
N THR A 143 9.91 -10.71 -14.15
CA THR A 143 8.59 -10.74 -14.79
C THR A 143 8.58 -9.96 -16.09
N THR A 144 7.75 -10.39 -17.04
CA THR A 144 7.51 -9.68 -18.31
C THR A 144 6.14 -9.04 -18.26
N TRP A 145 6.11 -7.71 -18.19
CA TRP A 145 4.90 -6.92 -18.28
C TRP A 145 4.52 -6.67 -19.74
N HIS A 146 3.27 -6.96 -20.10
CA HIS A 146 2.64 -6.52 -21.34
C HIS A 146 2.01 -5.16 -21.11
N LEU A 147 2.36 -4.19 -21.94
CA LEU A 147 2.03 -2.78 -21.75
C LEU A 147 0.87 -2.37 -22.66
N PHE A 148 -0.16 -1.75 -22.08
CA PHE A 148 -1.34 -1.28 -22.79
C PHE A 148 -1.69 0.15 -22.38
N GLU A 149 -2.00 0.99 -23.36
CA GLU A 149 -2.40 2.38 -23.11
C GLU A 149 -3.76 2.65 -23.74
N SER A 150 -4.64 3.25 -22.98
CA SER A 150 -5.88 3.83 -23.49
C SER A 150 -5.64 5.30 -23.85
N PRO A 151 -6.12 5.78 -25.01
CA PRO A 151 -6.07 7.21 -25.33
C PRO A 151 -6.76 8.02 -24.23
N ALA A 152 -6.21 9.19 -23.94
CA ALA A 152 -6.77 10.06 -22.90
C ALA A 152 -8.22 10.43 -23.23
N VAL A 153 -9.14 10.01 -22.38
CA VAL A 153 -10.56 10.41 -22.47
C VAL A 153 -10.75 11.55 -21.48
N SER A 154 -10.92 12.78 -22.00
CA SER A 154 -11.28 13.93 -21.18
C SER A 154 -12.78 13.94 -20.91
N GLY A 155 -13.19 14.17 -19.67
CA GLY A 155 -14.58 14.47 -19.32
C GLY A 155 -15.48 13.26 -19.00
N ALA A 156 -14.92 12.09 -18.68
CA ALA A 156 -15.73 10.97 -18.20
C ALA A 156 -16.35 11.30 -16.83
N THR A 157 -17.67 11.24 -16.76
CA THR A 157 -18.43 11.39 -15.51
C THR A 157 -18.54 10.03 -14.82
N PRO A 158 -18.29 9.94 -13.50
CA PRO A 158 -18.47 8.69 -12.78
C PRO A 158 -19.93 8.24 -12.85
N PRO A 159 -20.21 6.94 -12.91
CA PRO A 159 -21.53 6.41 -12.65
C PRO A 159 -22.04 6.89 -11.29
N GLN A 160 -23.33 7.18 -11.17
CA GLN A 160 -23.91 7.72 -9.95
C GLN A 160 -23.61 6.80 -8.75
N GLY A 161 -22.93 7.31 -7.73
CA GLY A 161 -22.56 6.57 -6.52
C GLY A 161 -21.20 5.85 -6.57
N SER A 162 -20.46 5.89 -7.68
CA SER A 162 -19.12 5.32 -7.79
C SER A 162 -18.05 6.41 -7.71
N GLY A 163 -17.07 6.25 -6.81
CA GLY A 163 -15.87 7.10 -6.76
C GLY A 163 -14.80 6.69 -7.77
N PHE A 164 -14.98 5.57 -8.49
CA PHE A 164 -14.04 5.04 -9.45
C PHE A 164 -14.45 5.39 -10.89
N VAL A 165 -13.55 6.05 -11.60
CA VAL A 165 -13.70 6.41 -13.01
C VAL A 165 -12.53 5.82 -13.78
N PRO A 166 -12.71 4.73 -14.55
CA PRO A 166 -11.62 4.08 -15.27
C PRO A 166 -10.81 5.05 -16.12
N ALA A 167 -11.45 5.97 -16.82
CA ALA A 167 -10.78 6.97 -17.68
C ALA A 167 -9.77 7.85 -16.92
N ASN A 168 -9.99 8.09 -15.64
CA ASN A 168 -9.11 8.90 -14.79
C ASN A 168 -8.00 8.08 -14.11
N LYS A 169 -8.17 6.75 -14.03
CA LYS A 169 -7.32 5.90 -13.19
C LYS A 169 -6.63 4.76 -13.93
N CYS A 170 -7.15 4.34 -15.07
CA CYS A 170 -6.69 3.15 -15.79
C CYS A 170 -6.19 3.47 -17.20
N ARG A 171 -5.57 4.64 -17.40
CA ARG A 171 -4.98 4.98 -18.70
C ARG A 171 -3.92 3.97 -19.12
N TYR A 172 -3.10 3.53 -18.18
CA TYR A 172 -2.04 2.55 -18.40
C TYR A 172 -2.39 1.25 -17.68
N LEU A 173 -2.29 0.12 -18.39
CA LEU A 173 -2.33 -1.22 -17.82
C LEU A 173 -1.00 -1.92 -18.09
N VAL A 174 -0.54 -2.68 -17.10
CA VAL A 174 0.56 -3.62 -17.27
C VAL A 174 0.11 -4.98 -16.78
N LEU A 175 0.19 -5.99 -17.64
CA LEU A 175 -0.40 -7.30 -17.43
C LEU A 175 0.66 -8.40 -17.47
N VAL A 176 0.51 -9.39 -16.61
CA VAL A 176 1.25 -10.67 -16.69
C VAL A 176 0.34 -11.67 -17.43
N PRO A 177 0.88 -12.52 -18.31
CA PRO A 177 0.10 -13.54 -19.01
C PRO A 177 -0.67 -14.48 -18.07
N VAL A 178 -1.78 -15.03 -18.56
CA VAL A 178 -2.56 -16.04 -17.83
C VAL A 178 -1.69 -17.29 -17.59
N HIS A 179 -1.61 -17.72 -16.35
CA HIS A 179 -0.81 -18.88 -15.92
C HIS A 179 -1.49 -19.62 -14.76
N SER A 180 -0.86 -20.67 -14.27
CA SER A 180 -1.23 -21.40 -13.05
C SER A 180 0.05 -21.69 -12.26
N ASP A 181 -0.05 -21.65 -10.94
CA ASP A 181 1.04 -22.04 -10.06
C ASP A 181 0.95 -23.58 -9.84
N GLY A 182 1.84 -24.30 -10.49
CA GLY A 182 1.90 -25.77 -10.44
C GLY A 182 0.81 -26.51 -11.24
N ASP A 183 0.84 -27.84 -11.15
CA ASP A 183 -0.08 -28.74 -11.85
C ASP A 183 -1.45 -28.71 -11.17
N GLY A 184 -2.47 -28.26 -11.89
CA GLY A 184 -3.85 -28.20 -11.40
C GLY A 184 -4.18 -26.95 -10.58
N GLY A 185 -3.26 -25.99 -10.47
CA GLY A 185 -3.50 -24.70 -9.85
C GLY A 185 -4.54 -23.85 -10.59
N ILE A 186 -5.09 -22.86 -9.93
CA ILE A 186 -6.07 -21.94 -10.49
C ILE A 186 -5.43 -21.12 -11.60
N LYS A 187 -6.07 -21.10 -12.78
CA LYS A 187 -5.67 -20.16 -13.84
C LYS A 187 -5.94 -18.73 -13.40
N HIS A 188 -4.89 -17.93 -13.36
CA HIS A 188 -4.97 -16.53 -12.96
C HIS A 188 -3.96 -15.69 -13.73
N TRP A 189 -4.03 -14.37 -13.54
CA TRP A 189 -3.11 -13.39 -14.09
C TRP A 189 -3.05 -12.17 -13.22
N HIS A 190 -2.04 -11.31 -13.40
CA HIS A 190 -1.83 -10.13 -12.60
C HIS A 190 -1.90 -8.87 -13.44
N MET A 191 -2.38 -7.79 -12.82
CA MET A 191 -2.50 -6.48 -13.45
C MET A 191 -2.10 -5.38 -12.48
N ARG A 192 -1.32 -4.41 -12.96
CA ARG A 192 -1.28 -3.09 -12.34
C ARG A 192 -1.88 -2.06 -13.27
N TYR A 193 -2.47 -1.01 -12.73
CA TYR A 193 -3.10 0.05 -13.49
C TYR A 193 -2.84 1.43 -12.89
N GLY A 194 -2.87 2.47 -13.72
CA GLY A 194 -2.62 3.83 -13.27
C GLY A 194 -2.82 4.87 -14.35
N SER A 195 -2.72 6.15 -13.97
CA SER A 195 -2.91 7.28 -14.88
C SER A 195 -1.62 8.03 -15.23
N LYS A 196 -0.47 7.70 -14.59
CA LYS A 196 0.77 8.47 -14.73
C LYS A 196 1.64 7.98 -15.88
N SER A 197 2.21 6.79 -15.75
CA SER A 197 3.08 6.17 -16.77
C SER A 197 3.30 4.68 -16.51
N PHE A 198 3.90 3.97 -17.47
CA PHE A 198 4.31 2.59 -17.28
C PHE A 198 5.42 2.43 -16.23
N GLU A 199 6.35 3.39 -16.18
CA GLU A 199 7.44 3.43 -15.20
C GLU A 199 6.89 3.46 -13.77
N ALA A 200 5.86 4.28 -13.53
CA ALA A 200 5.20 4.37 -12.24
C ALA A 200 4.55 3.04 -11.79
N LEU A 201 4.25 2.15 -12.73
CA LEU A 201 3.64 0.84 -12.47
C LEU A 201 4.66 -0.31 -12.39
N THR A 202 5.85 -0.14 -13.00
CA THR A 202 6.79 -1.26 -13.18
C THR A 202 8.15 -1.06 -12.54
N ASP A 203 8.57 0.17 -12.23
CA ASP A 203 9.96 0.47 -11.86
C ASP A 203 10.21 0.41 -10.35
N ASN A 204 9.18 0.25 -9.51
CA ASN A 204 9.36 -0.11 -8.10
C ASN A 204 9.39 -1.64 -7.95
N PRO A 205 10.58 -2.26 -7.78
CA PRO A 205 10.69 -3.72 -7.69
C PRO A 205 10.08 -4.27 -6.39
N SER A 206 9.98 -3.46 -5.35
CA SER A 206 9.50 -3.85 -4.01
C SER A 206 8.05 -3.43 -3.76
N ASP A 207 7.31 -3.04 -4.80
CA ASP A 207 5.89 -2.72 -4.67
C ASP A 207 5.08 -4.00 -4.40
N PRO A 208 4.46 -4.15 -3.22
CA PRO A 208 3.70 -5.35 -2.87
C PRO A 208 2.35 -5.43 -3.58
N TRP A 209 1.91 -4.36 -4.24
CA TRP A 209 0.62 -4.32 -4.91
C TRP A 209 0.62 -5.22 -6.16
N TRP A 210 -0.13 -6.33 -6.07
CA TRP A 210 -0.14 -7.40 -7.04
C TRP A 210 -1.56 -7.90 -7.33
N PRO A 211 -2.48 -7.02 -7.85
CA PRO A 211 -3.84 -7.39 -8.17
C PRO A 211 -3.89 -8.64 -9.03
N THR A 212 -4.66 -9.62 -8.58
CA THR A 212 -4.76 -10.95 -9.18
C THR A 212 -6.18 -11.22 -9.62
N PHE A 213 -6.34 -11.87 -10.76
CA PHE A 213 -7.63 -12.16 -11.38
C PHE A 213 -7.73 -13.61 -11.80
N SER A 214 -8.83 -14.26 -11.48
CA SER A 214 -9.18 -15.60 -11.94
C SER A 214 -10.54 -15.59 -12.64
N SER A 215 -10.94 -16.74 -13.24
CA SER A 215 -12.25 -16.87 -13.89
C SER A 215 -13.38 -16.39 -12.97
N LEU A 216 -14.42 -15.80 -13.55
CA LEU A 216 -15.60 -15.32 -12.83
C LEU A 216 -16.25 -16.41 -11.96
N ASP A 217 -16.16 -17.68 -12.38
CA ASP A 217 -16.74 -18.84 -11.68
C ASP A 217 -15.89 -19.32 -10.48
N THR A 218 -14.68 -18.79 -10.31
CA THR A 218 -13.80 -19.14 -9.20
C THR A 218 -14.45 -18.77 -7.87
N LYS A 219 -14.39 -19.67 -6.89
CA LYS A 219 -14.93 -19.48 -5.54
C LYS A 219 -13.81 -19.27 -4.53
N ALA A 220 -14.12 -18.61 -3.43
CA ALA A 220 -13.17 -18.41 -2.33
C ALA A 220 -12.55 -19.72 -1.83
N ALA A 221 -13.35 -20.79 -1.72
CA ALA A 221 -12.89 -22.11 -1.28
C ALA A 221 -11.85 -22.73 -2.26
N ASP A 222 -11.96 -22.46 -3.55
CA ASP A 222 -11.00 -22.95 -4.55
C ASP A 222 -9.67 -22.22 -4.38
N ILE A 223 -9.71 -20.90 -4.21
CA ILE A 223 -8.52 -20.06 -3.95
C ILE A 223 -7.89 -20.47 -2.60
N ALA A 224 -8.69 -20.64 -1.56
CA ALA A 224 -8.20 -21.04 -0.25
C ALA A 224 -7.46 -22.38 -0.30
N LYS A 225 -7.99 -23.36 -1.03
CA LYS A 225 -7.35 -24.67 -1.22
C LYS A 225 -6.01 -24.53 -1.95
N ASP A 226 -5.96 -23.74 -3.02
CA ASP A 226 -4.77 -23.48 -3.82
C ASP A 226 -3.70 -22.79 -2.98
N GLN A 227 -4.03 -21.65 -2.36
CA GLN A 227 -3.12 -20.90 -1.52
C GLN A 227 -2.66 -21.63 -0.25
N GLN A 228 -3.49 -22.51 0.32
CA GLN A 228 -3.11 -23.33 1.46
C GLN A 228 -2.00 -24.33 1.08
N ALA A 229 -2.04 -24.88 -0.12
CA ALA A 229 -0.96 -25.74 -0.64
C ALA A 229 0.35 -24.94 -0.78
N GLU A 230 0.26 -23.66 -1.06
CA GLU A 230 1.40 -22.76 -1.27
C GLU A 230 1.78 -21.91 -0.06
N ALA A 231 1.17 -22.12 1.11
CA ALA A 231 1.34 -21.29 2.30
C ALA A 231 2.81 -21.06 2.69
N GLY A 232 3.72 -21.99 2.40
CA GLY A 232 5.16 -21.82 2.61
C GLY A 232 5.80 -20.81 1.66
N ALA A 233 5.37 -20.81 0.40
CA ALA A 233 5.82 -19.83 -0.59
C ALA A 233 5.27 -18.44 -0.27
N LEU A 234 4.00 -18.36 0.10
CA LEU A 234 3.32 -17.12 0.50
C LEU A 234 3.94 -16.53 1.78
N ALA A 235 4.25 -17.37 2.79
CA ALA A 235 4.95 -16.93 3.99
C ALA A 235 6.33 -16.32 3.69
N ALA A 236 7.05 -16.87 2.70
CA ALA A 236 8.34 -16.34 2.27
C ALA A 236 8.23 -15.01 1.48
N MET A 237 7.04 -14.66 1.02
CA MET A 237 6.75 -13.36 0.37
C MET A 237 6.36 -12.27 1.36
N MET A 238 6.02 -12.63 2.61
CA MET A 238 5.67 -11.65 3.63
C MET A 238 6.82 -10.69 3.88
N PRO A 239 6.58 -9.37 3.86
CA PRO A 239 7.60 -8.38 4.22
C PRO A 239 7.96 -8.53 5.70
N LYS A 240 9.08 -7.96 6.11
CA LYS A 240 9.36 -7.79 7.53
C LYS A 240 8.39 -6.76 8.12
N ALA A 241 8.05 -6.90 9.39
CA ALA A 241 6.95 -6.15 10.03
C ALA A 241 7.06 -4.62 9.89
N PHE A 242 8.28 -4.09 9.76
CA PHE A 242 8.54 -2.65 9.66
C PHE A 242 9.28 -2.24 8.36
N ASP A 243 9.26 -3.06 7.30
CA ASP A 243 10.00 -2.77 6.06
C ASP A 243 9.66 -1.40 5.47
N ALA A 244 8.41 -0.99 5.49
CA ALA A 244 7.97 0.29 4.96
C ALA A 244 8.54 1.51 5.75
N TRP A 245 8.92 1.31 7.01
CA TRP A 245 9.47 2.35 7.90
C TRP A 245 10.99 2.24 8.07
N ASN A 246 11.65 1.38 7.32
CA ASN A 246 13.08 1.13 7.47
C ASN A 246 13.90 2.42 7.35
N GLY A 247 14.82 2.63 8.30
CA GLY A 247 15.65 3.82 8.37
C GLY A 247 15.57 4.57 9.69
N GLU A 248 16.11 5.78 9.68
CA GLU A 248 16.04 6.73 10.79
C GLU A 248 15.02 7.83 10.50
N TRP A 249 14.25 8.21 11.50
CA TRP A 249 13.20 9.21 11.43
C TRP A 249 13.30 10.20 12.58
N ILE A 250 13.24 11.49 12.27
CA ILE A 250 13.27 12.58 13.25
C ILE A 250 11.86 13.00 13.64
N SER A 251 11.60 13.16 14.92
CA SER A 251 10.30 13.62 15.43
C SER A 251 10.04 15.07 15.03
N ALA A 252 8.80 15.39 14.65
CA ALA A 252 8.36 16.78 14.50
C ALA A 252 8.54 17.58 15.80
N ALA A 253 8.42 16.94 16.98
CA ALA A 253 8.71 17.59 18.25
C ALA A 253 10.16 18.08 18.34
N GLU A 254 11.13 17.35 17.81
CA GLU A 254 12.54 17.82 17.73
C GLU A 254 12.65 19.01 16.77
N LEU A 255 12.05 18.93 15.59
CA LEU A 255 12.05 20.03 14.61
C LEU A 255 11.43 21.31 15.18
N HIS A 256 10.31 21.18 15.91
CA HIS A 256 9.61 22.31 16.53
C HIS A 256 10.34 22.93 17.72
N ARG A 257 11.36 22.27 18.27
CA ARG A 257 12.28 22.89 19.25
C ARG A 257 13.40 23.73 18.61
N ASN A 258 13.57 23.64 17.28
CA ASN A 258 14.58 24.43 16.60
C ASN A 258 14.22 25.94 16.67
N PRO A 259 15.19 26.82 17.02
CA PRO A 259 14.95 28.27 17.11
C PRO A 259 14.36 28.92 15.84
N LEU A 260 14.64 28.35 14.66
CA LEU A 260 14.10 28.83 13.41
C LEU A 260 12.55 28.76 13.35
N MET A 261 11.92 27.87 14.13
CA MET A 261 10.46 27.75 14.18
C MET A 261 9.76 28.98 14.77
N ALA A 262 10.45 29.82 15.55
CA ALA A 262 9.85 31.05 16.07
C ALA A 262 9.38 31.97 14.92
N GLU A 263 10.17 32.10 13.86
CA GLU A 263 9.80 32.89 12.69
C GLU A 263 8.66 32.23 11.90
N ALA A 264 8.60 30.88 11.84
CA ALA A 264 7.49 30.17 11.22
C ALA A 264 6.17 30.44 11.92
N TYR A 265 6.14 30.33 13.25
CA TYR A 265 4.92 30.61 14.01
C TYR A 265 4.45 32.07 13.83
N ARG A 266 5.39 33.02 13.79
CA ARG A 266 5.05 34.43 13.51
C ARG A 266 4.40 34.58 12.14
N LYS A 267 4.98 34.00 11.08
CA LYS A 267 4.43 34.05 9.71
C LYS A 267 3.05 33.39 9.63
N VAL A 268 2.89 32.22 10.23
CA VAL A 268 1.60 31.51 10.24
C VAL A 268 0.54 32.31 11.01
N ALA A 269 0.90 32.94 12.11
CA ALA A 269 0.00 33.83 12.88
C ALA A 269 -0.44 35.04 12.03
N GLU A 270 0.49 35.66 11.29
CA GLU A 270 0.18 36.78 10.38
C GLU A 270 -0.76 36.37 9.24
N GLU A 271 -0.53 35.19 8.62
CA GLU A 271 -1.42 34.68 7.59
C GLU A 271 -2.81 34.33 8.17
N ALA A 272 -2.87 33.69 9.35
CA ALA A 272 -4.12 33.40 10.03
C ALA A 272 -4.92 34.68 10.32
N LYS A 273 -4.25 35.77 10.73
CA LYS A 273 -4.87 37.07 10.99
C LYS A 273 -5.52 37.68 9.75
N LYS A 274 -4.92 37.53 8.56
CA LYS A 274 -5.53 37.96 7.29
C LYS A 274 -6.87 37.30 7.00
N LEU A 275 -7.10 36.15 7.62
CA LEU A 275 -8.32 35.34 7.47
C LEU A 275 -9.29 35.48 8.67
N GLY A 276 -9.06 36.51 9.49
CA GLY A 276 -9.90 36.77 10.66
C GLY A 276 -9.68 35.81 11.82
N LYS A 277 -8.55 35.07 11.84
CA LYS A 277 -8.17 34.16 12.93
C LYS A 277 -7.07 34.79 13.78
N ASN A 278 -7.35 35.03 15.04
CA ASN A 278 -6.42 35.70 15.94
C ASN A 278 -5.63 34.67 16.77
N TYR A 279 -4.63 34.04 16.17
CA TYR A 279 -3.64 33.23 16.87
C TYR A 279 -2.35 34.03 17.10
N THR A 280 -1.77 33.90 18.27
CA THR A 280 -0.42 34.37 18.54
C THR A 280 0.62 33.31 18.14
N ALA A 281 1.85 33.72 17.89
CA ALA A 281 2.95 32.78 17.63
C ALA A 281 3.17 31.81 18.80
N GLU A 282 2.95 32.23 20.04
CA GLU A 282 3.11 31.39 21.23
C GLU A 282 1.98 30.34 21.33
N GLU A 283 0.72 30.73 21.07
CA GLU A 283 -0.39 29.77 21.03
C GLU A 283 -0.15 28.68 19.96
N LEU A 284 0.38 29.04 18.78
CA LEU A 284 0.73 28.08 17.73
C LEU A 284 1.86 27.16 18.18
N LYS A 285 2.90 27.71 18.79
CA LYS A 285 4.00 26.93 19.34
C LYS A 285 3.52 25.92 20.38
N ASP A 286 2.72 26.35 21.35
CA ASP A 286 2.18 25.49 22.40
C ASP A 286 1.29 24.38 21.84
N TYR A 287 0.48 24.71 20.83
CA TYR A 287 -0.37 23.75 20.16
C TYR A 287 0.46 22.65 19.49
N TYR A 288 1.45 23.02 18.67
CA TYR A 288 2.26 22.02 17.95
C TYR A 288 3.19 21.23 18.87
N GLN A 289 3.68 21.84 19.92
CA GLN A 289 4.45 21.12 20.94
C GLN A 289 3.62 20.03 21.64
N LYS A 290 2.33 20.27 21.90
CA LYS A 290 1.41 19.27 22.45
C LYS A 290 1.05 18.22 21.40
N LEU A 291 0.73 18.65 20.19
CA LEU A 291 0.32 17.78 19.10
C LEU A 291 1.37 16.72 18.77
N PHE A 292 2.64 17.13 18.69
CA PHE A 292 3.76 16.25 18.35
C PHE A 292 4.54 15.68 19.53
N ALA A 293 4.06 15.91 20.76
CA ALA A 293 4.78 15.50 21.97
C ALA A 293 5.15 14.01 21.96
N THR A 294 6.44 13.73 22.17
CA THR A 294 6.98 12.38 22.38
C THR A 294 8.06 12.41 23.46
N PRO A 295 8.23 11.35 24.26
CA PRO A 295 9.34 11.24 25.19
C PRO A 295 10.67 10.97 24.50
N PHE A 296 10.67 10.68 23.20
CA PHE A 296 11.84 10.42 22.34
C PHE A 296 11.90 11.42 21.19
N ASP A 297 13.06 11.54 20.59
CA ASP A 297 13.34 12.50 19.53
C ASP A 297 13.43 11.81 18.16
N ARG A 298 13.77 10.51 18.14
CA ARG A 298 14.00 9.73 16.93
C ARG A 298 13.41 8.35 17.03
N VAL A 299 13.00 7.84 15.87
CA VAL A 299 12.64 6.44 15.68
C VAL A 299 13.63 5.84 14.67
N VAL A 300 14.22 4.72 15.03
CA VAL A 300 15.13 3.97 14.16
C VAL A 300 14.55 2.58 13.92
N VAL A 301 14.33 2.24 12.65
CA VAL A 301 13.93 0.90 12.22
C VAL A 301 15.13 0.27 11.52
N ALA A 302 15.66 -0.82 12.10
CA ALA A 302 16.80 -1.54 11.56
C ALA A 302 16.32 -2.79 10.80
N ASP A 303 16.70 -2.88 9.53
CA ASP A 303 16.42 -4.03 8.66
C ASP A 303 14.95 -4.47 8.64
N GLY A 304 14.01 -3.56 8.84
CA GLY A 304 12.58 -3.82 8.88
C GLY A 304 12.10 -4.73 10.03
N THR A 305 12.97 -5.11 10.98
CA THR A 305 12.65 -6.10 12.02
C THR A 305 12.57 -5.53 13.42
N ALA A 306 13.31 -4.47 13.70
CA ALA A 306 13.40 -3.87 15.03
C ALA A 306 13.14 -2.38 14.98
N ILE A 307 12.43 -1.87 15.98
CA ILE A 307 12.18 -0.45 16.18
C ILE A 307 12.88 -0.01 17.46
N GLN A 308 13.51 1.16 17.43
CA GLN A 308 14.16 1.78 18.59
C GLN A 308 13.69 3.23 18.74
N PHE A 309 13.35 3.61 19.95
CA PHE A 309 13.02 4.98 20.34
C PHE A 309 14.22 5.61 21.02
N LYS A 310 14.73 6.72 20.48
CA LYS A 310 15.98 7.34 20.90
C LYS A 310 15.83 8.82 21.26
N LYS A 311 16.74 9.30 22.07
CA LYS A 311 17.02 10.73 22.26
C LYS A 311 17.90 11.26 21.13
N VAL A 312 17.99 12.59 21.01
CA VAL A 312 18.83 13.27 20.03
C VAL A 312 20.32 12.91 20.17
N ASP A 313 20.78 12.60 21.40
CA ASP A 313 22.14 12.18 21.70
C ASP A 313 22.42 10.70 21.38
N GLY A 314 21.43 9.98 20.84
CA GLY A 314 21.54 8.57 20.49
C GLY A 314 21.17 7.61 21.62
N THR A 315 20.87 8.09 22.83
CA THR A 315 20.43 7.25 23.96
C THR A 315 19.17 6.49 23.59
N VAL A 316 19.21 5.16 23.65
CA VAL A 316 18.05 4.28 23.42
C VAL A 316 17.16 4.29 24.67
N LEU A 317 15.92 4.77 24.54
CA LEU A 317 14.94 4.76 25.61
C LEU A 317 14.14 3.45 25.66
N ALA A 318 13.82 2.90 24.51
CA ALA A 318 13.09 1.66 24.38
C ALA A 318 13.41 0.98 23.03
N ALA A 319 13.36 -0.35 23.03
CA ALA A 319 13.52 -1.16 21.84
C ALA A 319 12.53 -2.35 21.89
N PRO A 320 11.21 -2.08 21.80
CA PRO A 320 10.20 -3.12 21.88
C PRO A 320 10.22 -4.01 20.63
N THR A 321 9.79 -5.26 20.79
CA THR A 321 9.41 -6.14 19.70
C THR A 321 7.90 -6.18 19.60
N TYR A 322 7.37 -6.43 18.40
CA TYR A 322 5.94 -6.40 18.13
C TYR A 322 5.50 -7.54 17.21
N THR A 323 4.20 -7.75 17.18
CA THR A 323 3.50 -8.58 16.21
C THR A 323 2.61 -7.68 15.36
N ASN A 324 2.74 -7.73 14.04
CA ASN A 324 1.88 -7.00 13.11
C ASN A 324 0.47 -7.60 13.15
N ASP A 325 -0.54 -6.78 13.39
CA ASP A 325 -1.95 -7.15 13.51
C ASP A 325 -2.81 -6.58 12.35
N GLY A 326 -2.18 -6.25 11.23
CA GLY A 326 -2.84 -5.74 10.05
C GLY A 326 -3.23 -4.27 10.18
N PHE A 327 -4.42 -3.95 9.69
CA PHE A 327 -4.93 -2.59 9.69
C PHE A 327 -5.92 -2.35 10.81
N ALA A 328 -5.78 -1.19 11.46
CA ALA A 328 -6.82 -0.55 12.26
C ALA A 328 -7.72 0.30 11.35
N GLU A 329 -8.61 1.09 11.96
CA GLU A 329 -9.44 2.06 11.23
C GLU A 329 -8.58 3.04 10.43
N ASP A 330 -9.12 3.54 9.33
CA ASP A 330 -8.50 4.56 8.46
C ASP A 330 -7.14 4.20 7.86
N GLY A 331 -6.84 2.89 7.71
CA GLY A 331 -5.62 2.43 7.05
C GLY A 331 -4.35 2.56 7.89
N TRP A 332 -4.47 2.77 9.20
CA TRP A 332 -3.34 2.68 10.12
C TRP A 332 -2.91 1.22 10.26
N VAL A 333 -1.63 0.95 10.10
CA VAL A 333 -1.05 -0.36 10.38
C VAL A 333 -0.91 -0.53 11.89
N ALA A 334 -1.31 -1.69 12.41
CA ALA A 334 -1.31 -1.99 13.83
C ALA A 334 -0.22 -2.99 14.20
N TRP A 335 0.45 -2.74 15.31
CA TRP A 335 1.36 -3.67 15.98
C TRP A 335 0.96 -3.80 17.44
N ILE A 336 0.89 -5.04 17.90
CA ILE A 336 0.48 -5.42 19.26
C ILE A 336 1.59 -6.21 19.97
N ASN A 337 1.34 -6.50 21.25
CA ASN A 337 2.26 -7.28 22.10
C ASN A 337 3.64 -6.64 22.24
N GLY A 338 3.69 -5.30 22.30
CA GLY A 338 4.94 -4.57 22.57
C GLY A 338 5.55 -5.00 23.91
N THR A 339 6.83 -5.36 23.88
CA THR A 339 7.54 -5.96 25.04
C THR A 339 8.04 -4.94 26.06
N VAL A 340 7.83 -3.64 25.83
CA VAL A 340 8.29 -2.56 26.71
C VAL A 340 7.09 -1.77 27.24
N PRO A 341 6.96 -1.56 28.55
CA PRO A 341 5.90 -0.75 29.13
C PRO A 341 5.79 0.65 28.49
N GLY A 342 4.58 1.11 28.27
CA GLY A 342 4.28 2.36 27.55
C GLY A 342 4.15 2.19 26.02
N TYR A 343 4.54 1.03 25.48
CA TYR A 343 4.59 0.76 24.04
C TYR A 343 3.89 -0.57 23.66
N GLY A 344 2.87 -0.97 24.42
CA GLY A 344 2.18 -2.27 24.22
C GLY A 344 1.47 -2.40 22.88
N THR A 345 0.83 -1.32 22.43
CA THR A 345 0.19 -1.21 21.11
C THR A 345 0.74 0.00 20.39
N VAL A 346 1.01 -0.14 19.10
CA VAL A 346 1.41 0.95 18.21
C VAL A 346 0.54 0.90 16.97
N VAL A 347 0.12 2.05 16.47
CA VAL A 347 -0.47 2.21 15.14
C VAL A 347 0.29 3.29 14.39
N ALA A 348 0.52 3.08 13.09
CA ALA A 348 1.22 4.06 12.26
C ALA A 348 0.65 4.10 10.84
N THR A 349 0.72 5.29 10.22
CA THR A 349 0.48 5.43 8.79
C THR A 349 1.69 4.96 8.00
N HIS A 350 1.50 4.47 6.79
CA HIS A 350 2.63 4.30 5.87
C HIS A 350 3.33 5.65 5.64
N PRO A 351 4.67 5.65 5.40
CA PRO A 351 5.38 6.85 4.98
C PRO A 351 4.78 7.41 3.69
N HIS A 352 4.49 8.71 3.69
CA HIS A 352 3.84 9.42 2.59
C HIS A 352 4.43 10.82 2.41
N GLY A 353 4.02 11.52 1.33
CA GLY A 353 4.63 12.79 0.92
C GLY A 353 5.94 12.60 0.16
N ASP A 354 6.42 13.68 -0.47
CA ASP A 354 7.60 13.68 -1.32
C ASP A 354 8.70 14.62 -0.79
N GLY A 355 9.96 14.26 -1.03
CA GLY A 355 11.11 15.08 -0.67
C GLY A 355 11.15 15.42 0.82
N ALA A 356 11.33 16.70 1.17
CA ALA A 356 11.39 17.15 2.56
C ALA A 356 10.07 17.02 3.33
N ALA A 357 8.97 16.77 2.63
CA ALA A 357 7.65 16.52 3.24
C ALA A 357 7.37 15.04 3.45
N LYS A 358 8.31 14.13 3.15
CA LYS A 358 8.13 12.70 3.41
C LYS A 358 8.07 12.42 4.91
N HIS A 359 6.94 11.91 5.39
CA HIS A 359 6.69 11.69 6.81
C HIS A 359 5.71 10.54 7.04
N TRP A 360 5.52 10.19 8.31
CA TRP A 360 4.49 9.27 8.80
C TRP A 360 4.05 9.63 10.21
N HIS A 361 2.91 9.10 10.64
CA HIS A 361 2.33 9.34 11.94
C HIS A 361 2.33 8.07 12.78
N MET A 362 2.44 8.19 14.10
CA MET A 362 2.41 7.08 15.03
C MET A 362 1.64 7.45 16.31
N LEU A 363 0.78 6.54 16.75
CA LEU A 363 0.17 6.59 18.07
C LEU A 363 0.55 5.31 18.82
N TYR A 364 0.68 5.39 20.13
CA TYR A 364 1.11 4.24 20.93
C TYR A 364 0.58 4.33 22.36
N GLY A 365 0.54 3.20 23.07
CA GLY A 365 0.15 3.15 24.47
C GLY A 365 -0.05 1.73 24.98
N ASP A 366 -0.14 1.60 26.30
CA ASP A 366 -0.49 0.34 26.97
C ASP A 366 -2.00 0.26 27.21
N GLY A 367 -2.54 -0.97 27.19
CA GLY A 367 -3.91 -1.26 27.53
C GLY A 367 -4.96 -0.65 26.58
N LYS A 368 -4.55 -0.15 25.41
CA LYS A 368 -5.43 0.36 24.37
C LYS A 368 -5.42 -0.58 23.17
N THR A 369 -6.57 -0.73 22.53
CA THR A 369 -6.64 -1.37 21.22
C THR A 369 -6.12 -0.42 20.13
N ALA A 370 -5.82 -0.97 18.95
CA ALA A 370 -5.43 -0.16 17.81
C ALA A 370 -6.53 0.84 17.42
N GLU A 371 -7.79 0.42 17.46
CA GLU A 371 -8.97 1.25 17.17
C GLU A 371 -9.18 2.38 18.20
N GLU A 372 -8.83 2.14 19.49
CA GLU A 372 -8.87 3.19 20.51
C GLU A 372 -7.77 4.22 20.32
N LEU A 373 -6.59 3.78 19.88
CA LEU A 373 -5.49 4.70 19.59
C LEU A 373 -5.82 5.62 18.40
N THR A 374 -6.39 5.09 17.32
CA THR A 374 -6.74 5.90 16.13
C THR A 374 -7.80 6.96 16.40
N LYS A 375 -8.59 6.82 17.47
CA LYS A 375 -9.61 7.80 17.92
C LYS A 375 -9.07 8.92 18.79
N LEU A 376 -7.78 8.87 19.17
CA LEU A 376 -7.18 9.94 19.95
C LEU A 376 -7.07 11.23 19.12
N SER A 377 -7.57 12.34 19.67
CA SER A 377 -7.48 13.68 19.09
C SER A 377 -6.45 14.54 19.81
N GLY A 378 -5.94 15.56 19.13
CA GLY A 378 -5.01 16.54 19.74
C GLY A 378 -3.61 16.00 20.06
N TRP A 379 -3.28 14.77 19.63
CA TRP A 379 -1.96 14.18 19.76
C TRP A 379 -1.66 13.32 18.54
N LYS A 380 -0.69 13.75 17.72
CA LYS A 380 -0.35 13.14 16.45
C LYS A 380 1.16 13.17 16.21
N PRO A 381 1.95 12.38 16.96
CA PRO A 381 3.39 12.28 16.74
C PRO A 381 3.68 12.01 15.26
N THR A 382 4.54 12.82 14.67
CA THR A 382 4.89 12.82 13.25
C THR A 382 6.39 12.72 13.10
N PHE A 383 6.85 11.94 12.12
CA PHE A 383 8.25 11.61 11.93
C PHE A 383 8.66 11.85 10.47
N TYR A 384 9.79 12.52 10.28
CA TYR A 384 10.34 12.93 8.98
C TYR A 384 11.64 12.21 8.67
N ASP A 385 11.93 12.00 7.39
CA ASP A 385 13.22 11.47 6.95
C ASP A 385 14.32 12.55 7.15
N PRO A 386 15.29 12.35 8.05
CA PRO A 386 16.30 13.36 8.36
C PRO A 386 17.26 13.64 7.22
N LYS A 387 17.33 12.75 6.21
CA LYS A 387 18.15 12.95 5.00
C LYS A 387 17.49 13.92 4.03
N LEU A 388 16.17 14.01 4.06
CA LEU A 388 15.37 14.85 3.18
C LEU A 388 14.89 16.13 3.85
N THR A 389 14.80 16.13 5.18
CA THR A 389 14.17 17.21 5.97
C THR A 389 15.19 17.89 6.86
N THR A 390 15.82 18.97 6.35
CA THR A 390 16.56 19.91 7.21
C THR A 390 15.58 20.84 7.94
N PRO A 391 15.99 21.48 9.07
CA PRO A 391 15.14 22.45 9.76
C PRO A 391 14.64 23.58 8.81
N GLU A 392 15.48 24.05 7.89
CA GLU A 392 15.12 25.09 6.92
C GLU A 392 14.12 24.59 5.88
N ALA A 393 14.32 23.37 5.34
CA ALA A 393 13.41 22.75 4.38
C ALA A 393 12.05 22.46 5.05
N TYR A 394 12.05 21.98 6.29
CA TYR A 394 10.85 21.78 7.09
C TYR A 394 10.10 23.10 7.31
N LEU A 395 10.80 24.14 7.77
CA LEU A 395 10.24 25.48 7.99
C LEU A 395 9.55 26.01 6.73
N LYS A 396 10.22 25.91 5.57
CA LYS A 396 9.65 26.32 4.29
C LYS A 396 8.39 25.54 3.95
N SER A 397 8.43 24.22 4.04
CA SER A 397 7.29 23.35 3.80
C SER A 397 6.12 23.68 4.72
N TYR A 398 6.39 23.91 6.00
CA TYR A 398 5.41 24.28 7.01
C TYR A 398 4.71 25.61 6.70
N VAL A 399 5.48 26.67 6.39
CA VAL A 399 4.93 28.00 6.05
C VAL A 399 4.15 27.95 4.73
N ASP A 400 4.69 27.31 3.69
CA ASP A 400 4.02 27.17 2.38
C ASP A 400 2.75 26.33 2.49
N GLY A 401 2.75 25.32 3.33
CA GLY A 401 1.60 24.50 3.67
C GLY A 401 0.52 25.34 4.35
N ALA A 402 0.84 26.01 5.44
CA ALA A 402 -0.08 26.89 6.17
C ALA A 402 -0.67 27.98 5.28
N ALA A 403 0.15 28.65 4.44
CA ALA A 403 -0.30 29.69 3.53
C ALA A 403 -1.32 29.21 2.49
N ARG A 404 -1.11 28.02 1.89
CA ARG A 404 -2.04 27.45 0.90
C ARG A 404 -3.40 27.11 1.47
N GLN A 405 -3.47 26.80 2.74
CA GLN A 405 -4.69 26.33 3.41
C GLN A 405 -5.57 27.46 3.92
N LEU A 406 -4.97 28.58 4.14
CA LEU A 406 -5.63 29.77 4.56
C LEU A 406 -6.37 30.46 3.39
N HIS A 407 -6.14 30.06 2.12
CA HIS A 407 -6.87 30.61 0.97
C HIS A 407 -8.24 29.96 0.77
N PRO A 408 -9.31 30.75 0.59
CA PRO A 408 -10.71 30.29 0.57
C PRO A 408 -11.09 29.64 -0.79
N GLY A 409 -10.51 28.48 -1.08
CA GLY A 409 -10.85 27.70 -2.29
C GLY A 409 -11.12 26.22 -2.01
N VAL A 410 -10.85 25.74 -0.79
CA VAL A 410 -11.07 24.34 -0.40
C VAL A 410 -12.07 24.32 0.76
N GLY A 411 -13.37 24.36 0.41
CA GLY A 411 -14.47 24.46 1.35
C GLY A 411 -14.72 23.15 2.11
N GLY A 412 -14.45 23.17 3.40
CA GLY A 412 -15.11 22.37 4.40
C GLY A 412 -15.46 23.31 5.56
N GLN A 413 -16.76 23.47 5.88
CA GLN A 413 -17.18 24.24 7.03
C GLN A 413 -16.72 23.54 8.31
N LEU A 414 -15.64 24.02 8.92
CA LEU A 414 -15.25 23.67 10.28
C LEU A 414 -15.68 24.80 11.21
N THR A 415 -16.64 24.49 12.07
CA THR A 415 -17.13 25.38 13.10
C THR A 415 -16.40 25.06 14.41
N GLY A 416 -15.44 25.91 14.81
CA GLY A 416 -14.74 25.83 16.07
C GLY A 416 -13.26 26.20 15.98
N ARG A 417 -12.70 26.76 17.07
CA ARG A 417 -11.29 27.19 17.15
C ARG A 417 -10.33 26.00 16.97
N ASP A 418 -10.64 24.87 17.59
CA ASP A 418 -9.81 23.66 17.58
C ASP A 418 -9.84 22.95 16.22
N GLY A 419 -10.99 22.89 15.56
CA GLY A 419 -11.13 22.29 14.23
C GLY A 419 -10.33 22.99 13.14
N VAL A 420 -10.04 24.30 13.27
CA VAL A 420 -9.20 25.01 12.29
C VAL A 420 -7.73 24.71 12.50
N LEU A 421 -7.28 24.59 13.77
CA LEU A 421 -5.90 24.18 14.08
C LEU A 421 -5.62 22.74 13.66
N GLU A 422 -6.59 21.85 13.86
CA GLU A 422 -6.51 20.46 13.41
C GLU A 422 -6.50 20.37 11.88
N LEU A 423 -7.32 21.16 11.18
CA LEU A 423 -7.28 21.29 9.73
C LEU A 423 -5.95 21.85 9.23
N LEU A 424 -5.38 22.87 9.88
CA LEU A 424 -4.09 23.42 9.54
C LEU A 424 -2.99 22.34 9.66
N CYS A 425 -3.10 21.45 10.63
CA CYS A 425 -2.20 20.30 10.76
C CYS A 425 -2.38 19.27 9.67
N ASP A 426 -3.61 18.86 9.43
CA ASP A 426 -3.91 17.83 8.43
C ASP A 426 -3.51 18.27 7.03
N LEU A 427 -3.64 19.54 6.75
CA LEU A 427 -3.36 20.08 5.44
C LEU A 427 -1.89 20.48 5.24
N VAL A 428 -1.16 20.94 6.27
CA VAL A 428 0.31 21.10 6.22
C VAL A 428 0.98 19.76 5.92
N HIS A 429 0.39 18.67 6.42
CA HIS A 429 0.94 17.33 6.29
C HIS A 429 0.36 16.55 5.08
N HIS A 430 -0.79 16.95 4.54
CA HIS A 430 -1.51 16.20 3.51
C HIS A 430 -1.50 16.83 2.10
N GLY A 431 -0.65 17.79 1.83
CA GLY A 431 -0.54 18.42 0.50
C GLY A 431 -0.23 17.49 -0.68
N GLY A 432 -0.02 16.19 -0.43
CA GLY A 432 0.16 15.13 -1.43
C GLY A 432 -0.96 14.08 -1.50
N ASP A 433 -1.95 14.11 -0.60
CA ASP A 433 -2.77 12.95 -0.25
C ASP A 433 -4.14 12.80 -0.92
N ALA A 434 -4.30 13.23 -2.15
CA ALA A 434 -5.52 12.86 -2.89
C ALA A 434 -5.67 11.33 -3.06
N LEU A 435 -4.54 10.60 -3.11
CA LEU A 435 -4.51 9.13 -3.23
C LEU A 435 -4.81 8.43 -1.89
N PHE A 436 -4.24 8.90 -0.79
CA PHE A 436 -4.48 8.34 0.55
C PHE A 436 -5.94 8.52 0.99
N ARG A 437 -6.53 9.71 0.79
CA ARG A 437 -7.96 9.96 1.09
C ARG A 437 -8.90 9.17 0.18
N ALA A 438 -8.50 8.84 -1.04
CA ALA A 438 -9.28 7.99 -1.93
C ALA A 438 -9.30 6.54 -1.41
N ALA A 439 -8.17 6.01 -0.93
CA ALA A 439 -8.10 4.70 -0.28
C ALA A 439 -8.88 4.66 1.03
N GLN A 440 -8.77 5.71 1.86
CA GLN A 440 -9.54 5.86 3.10
C GLN A 440 -11.06 5.87 2.86
N ARG A 441 -11.57 6.73 1.98
CA ARG A 441 -13.00 6.80 1.66
C ARG A 441 -13.56 5.50 1.07
N ARG A 442 -12.73 4.67 0.43
CA ARG A 442 -13.14 3.38 -0.12
C ARG A 442 -13.32 2.32 0.96
N ARG A 443 -12.39 2.24 1.91
CA ARG A 443 -12.51 1.33 3.07
C ARG A 443 -13.75 1.67 3.90
N GLU A 444 -14.04 2.96 4.08
CA GLU A 444 -15.23 3.46 4.75
C GLU A 444 -16.52 3.12 3.97
N HIS A 445 -16.50 3.23 2.65
CA HIS A 445 -17.63 2.86 1.78
C HIS A 445 -17.86 1.35 1.75
N GLN A 446 -16.81 0.54 1.82
CA GLN A 446 -16.91 -0.93 1.94
C GLN A 446 -17.42 -1.34 3.32
N ARG A 447 -17.04 -0.64 4.40
CA ARG A 447 -17.56 -0.86 5.76
C ARG A 447 -19.05 -0.53 5.90
N LEU A 448 -19.47 0.62 5.36
CA LEU A 448 -20.89 1.03 5.36
C LEU A 448 -21.78 0.04 4.58
N ARG A 449 -21.24 -0.62 3.57
CA ARG A 449 -21.96 -1.66 2.81
C ARG A 449 -22.06 -3.00 3.55
N ARG A 450 -21.11 -3.33 4.42
CA ARG A 450 -21.11 -4.58 5.22
C ARG A 450 -21.92 -4.46 6.54
N GLY A 451 -22.14 -3.26 7.05
CA GLY A 451 -22.80 -2.98 8.33
C GLY A 451 -24.31 -2.76 8.27
N LEU A 452 -24.92 -2.80 7.09
CA LEU A 452 -26.37 -2.67 6.94
C LEU A 452 -26.99 -4.02 6.59
N ASP A 453 -27.17 -4.85 7.60
CA ASP A 453 -28.06 -6.01 7.49
C ASP A 453 -29.50 -5.49 7.40
N VAL A 454 -30.28 -6.03 6.45
CA VAL A 454 -31.65 -5.57 6.13
C VAL A 454 -32.59 -5.71 7.33
N GLN A 455 -32.21 -6.46 8.37
CA GLN A 455 -32.99 -6.60 9.61
C GLN A 455 -32.92 -5.37 10.53
N ASP A 456 -31.83 -4.60 10.50
CA ASP A 456 -31.70 -3.40 11.34
C ASP A 456 -32.52 -2.21 10.81
N LEU A 457 -32.82 -2.17 9.50
CA LEU A 457 -33.66 -1.14 8.90
C LEU A 457 -35.15 -1.30 9.20
N LEU A 458 -35.59 -2.51 9.54
CA LEU A 458 -37.01 -2.78 9.89
C LEU A 458 -37.34 -2.42 11.35
N GLN A 459 -36.36 -2.21 12.21
CA GLN A 459 -36.59 -1.76 13.60
C GLN A 459 -36.63 -0.25 13.77
N LEU A 460 -36.24 0.52 12.75
CA LEU A 460 -36.24 2.00 12.81
C LEU A 460 -37.49 2.65 12.19
N VAL A 461 -38.42 1.88 11.64
CA VAL A 461 -39.66 2.35 10.99
C VAL A 461 -40.91 1.76 11.64
N GLY A 462 -40.76 1.11 12.80
CA GLY A 462 -41.88 0.57 13.61
C GLY A 462 -42.17 1.44 14.82
#